data_55536a632f70f0fe14fd3cb56ebf1938
#
_entry.id   55536a632f70f0fe14fd3cb56ebf1938
#
_cell.length_a   1.000
_cell.length_b   1.000
_cell.length_c   1.000
_cell.angle_alpha   90.00
_cell.angle_beta   90.00
_cell.angle_gamma   90.00
#
_symmetry.space_group_name_H-M   'P 1'
#
loop_
_entity.id
_entity.type
_entity.pdbx_description
1 polymer ?
#
loop_
_entity_poly.entity_id
_entity_poly.type
_entity_poly.pdbx_seq_one_letter_code
_entity_poly.pdbx_strand_id
1 'polypeptide(L)'
;MDLNTNWLLDQGKDNDTLVLFAHGAGADMHSDFMADYAALLAASGPSVLRFNFPYMVKRGEDGKRRPPDRAPALLQSFEQTLAAAVAAFAPKRLFLMGKSMGGRMAAMLAANDKLAMTPSGVICLGYPFLPPKK
;
A
#
# COMPACT_ATOMS: atom_id res chain seq x y z
N MET A 1 -5.36 -17.84 10.96
CA MET A 1 -5.04 -16.41 11.15
C MET A 1 -6.01 -15.56 10.38
N ASP A 2 -6.59 -14.63 11.09
CA ASP A 2 -7.57 -13.76 10.47
C ASP A 2 -6.85 -12.63 9.73
N LEU A 3 -7.19 -12.47 8.47
CA LEU A 3 -6.71 -11.30 7.74
C LEU A 3 -7.45 -10.07 8.24
N ASN A 4 -6.74 -8.97 8.29
CA ASN A 4 -7.34 -7.69 8.61
C ASN A 4 -8.42 -7.38 7.56
N THR A 5 -9.59 -6.94 8.01
CA THR A 5 -10.68 -6.59 7.09
C THR A 5 -10.33 -5.43 6.16
N ASN A 6 -9.28 -4.68 6.48
CA ASN A 6 -8.77 -3.60 5.65
C ASN A 6 -7.73 -4.09 4.63
N TRP A 7 -7.65 -5.38 4.39
CA TRP A 7 -6.67 -5.97 3.47
C TRP A 7 -7.36 -6.69 2.33
N LEU A 8 -6.79 -6.57 1.13
CA LEU A 8 -7.15 -7.38 -0.02
C LEU A 8 -5.87 -8.02 -0.53
N LEU A 9 -5.80 -9.33 -0.47
CA LEU A 9 -4.62 -10.09 -0.89
C LEU A 9 -4.86 -10.74 -2.25
N ASP A 10 -3.99 -10.40 -3.21
CA ASP A 10 -3.89 -11.13 -4.47
C ASP A 10 -2.67 -12.04 -4.35
N GLN A 11 -2.91 -13.32 -4.18
CA GLN A 11 -1.83 -14.26 -3.92
C GLN A 11 -1.10 -14.64 -5.20
N GLY A 12 0.24 -14.53 -5.17
CA GLY A 12 1.10 -14.98 -6.25
C GLY A 12 1.66 -16.36 -5.99
N LYS A 13 2.36 -16.91 -6.98
CA LYS A 13 3.00 -18.22 -6.85
C LYS A 13 4.28 -18.15 -6.02
N ASP A 14 4.93 -16.99 -5.99
CA ASP A 14 6.15 -16.78 -5.22
C ASP A 14 5.75 -16.32 -3.81
N ASN A 15 5.78 -17.26 -2.87
CA ASN A 15 5.42 -16.97 -1.49
C ASN A 15 6.48 -16.16 -0.74
N ASP A 16 7.65 -15.99 -1.34
CA ASP A 16 8.76 -15.28 -0.70
C ASP A 16 8.72 -13.77 -0.92
N THR A 17 7.97 -13.32 -1.92
CA THR A 17 7.92 -11.90 -2.28
C THR A 17 6.53 -11.32 -2.03
N LEU A 18 6.50 -10.27 -1.22
CA LEU A 18 5.28 -9.54 -0.90
C LEU A 18 5.40 -8.09 -1.34
N VAL A 19 4.37 -7.58 -2.01
CA VAL A 19 4.25 -6.18 -2.39
C VAL A 19 3.12 -5.56 -1.59
N LEU A 20 3.40 -4.50 -0.85
CA LEU A 20 2.38 -3.69 -0.19
C LEU A 20 1.99 -2.56 -1.13
N PHE A 21 0.72 -2.48 -1.48
CA PHE A 21 0.25 -1.57 -2.53
C PHE A 21 -0.71 -0.55 -1.95
N ALA A 22 -0.27 0.70 -1.88
CA ALA A 22 -1.01 1.82 -1.31
C ALA A 22 -1.74 2.60 -2.40
N HIS A 23 -2.97 3.02 -2.09
CA HIS A 23 -3.81 3.77 -3.04
C HIS A 23 -3.43 5.25 -3.09
N GLY A 24 -3.97 5.96 -4.09
CA GLY A 24 -3.83 7.41 -4.22
C GLY A 24 -4.91 8.16 -3.43
N ALA A 25 -4.93 9.48 -3.62
CA ALA A 25 -5.78 10.35 -2.80
C ALA A 25 -7.27 10.20 -3.08
N GLY A 26 -7.66 9.92 -4.31
CA GLY A 26 -9.07 9.99 -4.73
C GLY A 26 -9.80 8.67 -4.84
N ALA A 27 -9.12 7.54 -4.71
CA ALA A 27 -9.75 6.24 -4.89
C ALA A 27 -9.11 5.24 -3.93
N ASP A 28 -9.93 4.35 -3.40
CA ASP A 28 -9.49 3.42 -2.37
C ASP A 28 -8.89 2.12 -2.95
N MET A 29 -8.61 1.17 -2.07
CA MET A 29 -8.01 -0.11 -2.45
C MET A 29 -8.87 -0.96 -3.38
N HIS A 30 -10.17 -0.66 -3.48
CA HIS A 30 -11.10 -1.40 -4.33
C HIS A 30 -11.21 -0.86 -5.74
N SER A 31 -10.58 0.27 -6.05
CA SER A 31 -10.71 0.88 -7.38
C SER A 31 -10.28 -0.11 -8.47
N ASP A 32 -10.86 0.05 -9.67
CA ASP A 32 -10.53 -0.82 -10.79
C ASP A 32 -9.04 -0.79 -11.11
N PHE A 33 -8.43 0.40 -11.05
CA PHE A 33 -6.99 0.51 -11.29
C PHE A 33 -6.20 -0.36 -10.32
N MET A 34 -6.51 -0.25 -9.02
CA MET A 34 -5.81 -1.00 -7.99
C MET A 34 -6.03 -2.50 -8.15
N ALA A 35 -7.28 -2.90 -8.39
CA ALA A 35 -7.64 -4.31 -8.53
C ALA A 35 -6.98 -4.93 -9.74
N ASP A 36 -7.03 -4.25 -10.89
CA ASP A 36 -6.47 -4.76 -12.12
C ASP A 36 -4.95 -4.86 -12.05
N TYR A 37 -4.30 -3.83 -11.51
CA TYR A 37 -2.86 -3.80 -11.41
C TYR A 37 -2.36 -4.87 -10.43
N ALA A 38 -3.04 -5.02 -9.29
CA ALA A 38 -2.67 -6.03 -8.29
C ALA A 38 -2.81 -7.44 -8.87
N ALA A 39 -3.89 -7.72 -9.59
CA ALA A 39 -4.10 -9.01 -10.19
C ALA A 39 -3.04 -9.32 -11.24
N LEU A 40 -2.72 -8.33 -12.08
CA LEU A 40 -1.72 -8.50 -13.13
C LEU A 40 -0.34 -8.77 -12.53
N LEU A 41 0.02 -8.02 -11.48
CA LEU A 41 1.31 -8.19 -10.82
C LEU A 41 1.38 -9.54 -10.12
N ALA A 42 0.32 -9.94 -9.43
CA ALA A 42 0.29 -11.24 -8.75
C ALA A 42 0.43 -12.39 -9.74
N ALA A 43 -0.15 -12.24 -10.93
CA ALA A 43 -0.02 -13.25 -11.98
C ALA A 43 1.43 -13.41 -12.43
N SER A 44 2.27 -12.41 -12.24
CA SER A 44 3.69 -12.45 -12.60
C SER A 44 4.57 -13.07 -11.51
N GLY A 45 4.03 -13.36 -10.32
CA GLY A 45 4.78 -14.07 -9.28
C GLY A 45 4.55 -13.63 -7.86
N PRO A 46 4.76 -12.36 -7.48
CA PRO A 46 4.68 -11.92 -6.10
C PRO A 46 3.24 -11.87 -5.59
N SER A 47 3.07 -11.98 -4.28
CA SER A 47 1.78 -11.68 -3.67
C SER A 47 1.66 -10.18 -3.48
N VAL A 48 0.44 -9.65 -3.65
CA VAL A 48 0.18 -8.21 -3.56
C VAL A 48 -0.89 -7.97 -2.51
N LEU A 49 -0.57 -7.15 -1.52
CA LEU A 49 -1.50 -6.79 -0.45
C LEU A 49 -1.91 -5.33 -0.61
N ARG A 50 -3.20 -5.11 -0.86
CA ARG A 50 -3.77 -3.76 -0.92
C ARG A 50 -4.38 -3.42 0.42
N PHE A 51 -4.35 -2.15 0.80
CA PHE A 51 -4.95 -1.68 2.05
C PHE A 51 -5.46 -0.25 1.88
N ASN A 52 -6.34 0.17 2.78
CA ASN A 52 -6.84 1.54 2.82
C ASN A 52 -6.14 2.32 3.92
N PHE A 53 -5.76 3.56 3.59
CA PHE A 53 -5.36 4.54 4.61
C PHE A 53 -6.58 4.92 5.46
N PRO A 54 -6.37 5.45 6.67
CA PRO A 54 -7.48 5.66 7.62
C PRO A 54 -8.65 6.48 7.08
N TYR A 55 -8.39 7.53 6.30
CA TYR A 55 -9.50 8.34 5.78
C TYR A 55 -10.37 7.55 4.80
N MET A 56 -9.80 6.60 4.07
CA MET A 56 -10.57 5.74 3.17
C MET A 56 -11.32 4.64 3.93
N VAL A 57 -10.78 4.18 5.06
CA VAL A 57 -11.51 3.27 5.94
C VAL A 57 -12.78 3.97 6.44
N LYS A 58 -12.65 5.22 6.89
CA LYS A 58 -13.79 6.00 7.37
C LYS A 58 -14.81 6.25 6.26
N ARG A 59 -14.34 6.55 5.06
CA ARG A 59 -15.22 6.75 3.91
C ARG A 59 -16.02 5.49 3.59
N GLY A 60 -15.40 4.34 3.72
CA GLY A 60 -16.08 3.06 3.51
C GLY A 60 -17.17 2.79 4.54
N GLU A 61 -17.02 3.34 5.75
CA GLU A 61 -17.99 3.16 6.82
C GLU A 61 -19.19 4.09 6.68
N ASP A 62 -18.98 5.37 6.33
CA ASP A 62 -20.04 6.38 6.32
C ASP A 62 -20.34 6.96 4.95
N GLY A 63 -19.59 6.59 3.91
CA GLY A 63 -19.79 7.08 2.55
C GLY A 63 -19.44 8.53 2.31
N LYS A 64 -18.88 9.21 3.30
CA LYS A 64 -18.60 10.64 3.19
C LYS A 64 -17.19 10.86 2.66
N ARG A 65 -17.08 11.73 1.67
CA ARG A 65 -15.79 12.14 1.15
C ARG A 65 -15.08 13.02 2.19
N ARG A 66 -13.79 12.78 2.32
CA ARG A 66 -12.94 13.60 3.17
C ARG A 66 -11.55 13.70 2.55
N PRO A 67 -10.83 14.76 2.87
CA PRO A 67 -9.47 14.90 2.34
C PRO A 67 -8.57 13.82 2.91
N PRO A 68 -7.44 13.54 2.25
CA PRO A 68 -6.46 12.60 2.79
C PRO A 68 -5.97 13.01 4.17
N ASP A 69 -5.62 12.02 4.97
CA ASP A 69 -4.91 12.28 6.22
C ASP A 69 -3.59 13.00 5.93
N ARG A 70 -3.06 13.65 6.94
CA ARG A 70 -1.73 14.26 6.83
C ARG A 70 -0.66 13.16 6.73
N ALA A 71 0.49 13.51 6.15
CA ALA A 71 1.56 12.56 5.92
C ALA A 71 1.96 11.75 7.16
N PRO A 72 2.11 12.34 8.37
CA PRO A 72 2.44 11.52 9.54
C PRO A 72 1.44 10.40 9.82
N ALA A 73 0.15 10.67 9.66
CA ALA A 73 -0.88 9.65 9.87
C ALA A 73 -0.86 8.59 8.78
N LEU A 74 -0.64 8.99 7.54
CA LEU A 74 -0.50 8.05 6.43
C LEU A 74 0.71 7.14 6.63
N LEU A 75 1.83 7.72 7.00
CA LEU A 75 3.06 6.96 7.24
C LEU A 75 2.91 5.99 8.40
N GLN A 76 2.29 6.43 9.49
CA GLN A 76 2.05 5.55 10.63
C GLN A 76 1.18 4.36 10.25
N SER A 77 0.11 4.60 9.50
CA SER A 77 -0.77 3.54 9.02
C SER A 77 -0.03 2.57 8.12
N PHE A 78 0.79 3.08 7.21
CA PHE A 78 1.56 2.26 6.29
C PHE A 78 2.58 1.41 7.07
N GLU A 79 3.26 2.01 8.03
CA GLU A 79 4.21 1.29 8.87
C GLU A 79 3.54 0.18 9.68
N GLN A 80 2.37 0.46 10.25
CA GLN A 80 1.60 -0.53 10.99
C GLN A 80 1.18 -1.69 10.07
N THR A 81 0.74 -1.36 8.85
CA THR A 81 0.38 -2.37 7.86
C THR A 81 1.59 -3.24 7.50
N LEU A 82 2.75 -2.61 7.31
CA LEU A 82 3.99 -3.32 7.01
C LEU A 82 4.33 -4.30 8.12
N ALA A 83 4.32 -3.84 9.37
CA ALA A 83 4.67 -4.69 10.51
C ALA A 83 3.71 -5.87 10.62
N ALA A 84 2.40 -5.63 10.46
CA ALA A 84 1.39 -6.66 10.54
C ALA A 84 1.52 -7.67 9.39
N ALA A 85 1.81 -7.18 8.19
CA ALA A 85 1.97 -8.05 7.02
C ALA A 85 3.22 -8.92 7.12
N VAL A 86 4.32 -8.34 7.58
CA VAL A 86 5.56 -9.12 7.80
C VAL A 86 5.33 -10.21 8.83
N ALA A 87 4.62 -9.90 9.90
CA ALA A 87 4.28 -10.90 10.93
C ALA A 87 3.38 -12.00 10.37
N ALA A 88 2.43 -11.63 9.50
CA ALA A 88 1.45 -12.57 8.97
C ALA A 88 2.01 -13.47 7.88
N PHE A 89 2.83 -12.94 6.99
CA PHE A 89 3.26 -13.64 5.78
C PHE A 89 4.73 -14.04 5.78
N ALA A 90 5.54 -13.46 6.66
CA ALA A 90 6.98 -13.74 6.77
C ALA A 90 7.69 -13.76 5.40
N PRO A 91 7.56 -12.71 4.59
CA PRO A 91 8.18 -12.71 3.26
C PRO A 91 9.71 -12.63 3.38
N LYS A 92 10.40 -13.13 2.36
CA LYS A 92 11.84 -12.97 2.27
C LYS A 92 12.22 -11.66 1.58
N ARG A 93 11.34 -11.17 0.70
CA ARG A 93 11.52 -9.90 -0.01
C ARG A 93 10.25 -9.08 0.11
N LEU A 94 10.41 -7.79 0.36
CA LEU A 94 9.31 -6.87 0.57
C LEU A 94 9.49 -5.67 -0.35
N PHE A 95 8.45 -5.35 -1.13
CA PHE A 95 8.43 -4.15 -1.95
C PHE A 95 7.29 -3.27 -1.49
N LEU A 96 7.53 -1.97 -1.50
CA LEU A 96 6.49 -0.97 -1.25
C LEU A 96 6.10 -0.36 -2.58
N MET A 97 4.82 -0.32 -2.87
CA MET A 97 4.31 0.23 -4.11
C MET A 97 3.13 1.13 -3.80
N GLY A 98 2.97 2.15 -4.61
CA GLY A 98 1.84 3.04 -4.41
C GLY A 98 1.53 3.84 -5.65
N LYS A 99 0.26 4.23 -5.77
CA LYS A 99 -0.22 5.09 -6.83
C LYS A 99 -0.22 6.53 -6.33
N SER A 100 0.49 7.41 -7.05
CA SER A 100 0.51 8.85 -6.79
C SER A 100 0.87 9.16 -5.32
N MET A 101 -0.08 9.65 -4.50
CA MET A 101 0.15 9.90 -3.07
C MET A 101 0.69 8.67 -2.36
N GLY A 102 0.11 7.49 -2.65
CA GLY A 102 0.58 6.24 -2.06
C GLY A 102 2.02 5.93 -2.41
N GLY A 103 2.44 6.25 -3.63
CA GLY A 103 3.83 6.08 -4.05
C GLY A 103 4.77 7.01 -3.31
N ARG A 104 4.34 8.25 -3.08
CA ARG A 104 5.12 9.20 -2.28
C ARG A 104 5.29 8.68 -0.85
N MET A 105 4.22 8.17 -0.26
CA MET A 105 4.29 7.62 1.09
C MET A 105 5.19 6.39 1.15
N ALA A 106 5.13 5.54 0.12
CA ALA A 106 6.01 4.38 0.03
C ALA A 106 7.48 4.80 0.01
N ALA A 107 7.83 5.80 -0.78
CA ALA A 107 9.20 6.31 -0.85
C ALA A 107 9.65 6.91 0.48
N MET A 108 8.78 7.67 1.13
CA MET A 108 9.08 8.26 2.43
C MET A 108 9.25 7.18 3.50
N LEU A 109 8.38 6.18 3.49
CA LEU A 109 8.46 5.10 4.46
C LEU A 109 9.74 4.30 4.29
N ALA A 110 10.16 4.06 3.04
CA ALA A 110 11.37 3.29 2.77
C ALA A 110 12.64 3.95 3.30
N ALA A 111 12.59 5.26 3.56
CA ALA A 111 13.71 5.99 4.16
C ALA A 111 13.85 5.74 5.66
N ASN A 112 12.85 5.11 6.28
CA ASN A 112 12.89 4.78 7.70
C ASN A 112 13.69 3.49 7.90
N ASP A 113 14.80 3.57 8.64
CA ASP A 113 15.69 2.42 8.86
C ASP A 113 15.26 1.53 10.03
N LYS A 114 14.12 1.82 10.65
CA LYS A 114 13.64 1.09 11.84
C LYS A 114 12.37 0.29 11.55
N LEU A 115 12.11 -0.01 10.28
CA LEU A 115 10.94 -0.80 9.91
C LEU A 115 11.11 -2.26 10.33
N ALA A 116 9.99 -2.95 10.53
CA ALA A 116 9.99 -4.38 10.87
C ALA A 116 10.77 -5.22 9.85
N MET A 117 10.81 -4.76 8.61
CA MET A 117 11.61 -5.36 7.55
C MET A 117 12.01 -4.27 6.58
N THR A 118 13.27 -4.28 6.17
CA THR A 118 13.78 -3.32 5.18
C THR A 118 13.21 -3.67 3.81
N PRO A 119 12.53 -2.72 3.13
CA PRO A 119 12.06 -2.99 1.77
C PRO A 119 13.21 -3.23 0.81
N SER A 120 13.01 -4.17 -0.12
CA SER A 120 13.96 -4.44 -1.19
C SER A 120 13.89 -3.39 -2.29
N GLY A 121 12.76 -2.71 -2.42
CA GLY A 121 12.59 -1.67 -3.41
C GLY A 121 11.26 -0.95 -3.25
N VAL A 122 11.13 0.16 -3.98
CA VAL A 122 9.93 0.99 -4.01
C VAL A 122 9.49 1.19 -5.44
N ILE A 123 8.19 1.02 -5.69
CA ILE A 123 7.61 1.20 -7.02
C ILE A 123 6.57 2.30 -6.93
N CYS A 124 6.77 3.37 -7.67
CA CYS A 124 5.86 4.51 -7.67
C CYS A 124 5.14 4.58 -9.01
N LEU A 125 3.81 4.47 -8.96
CA LEU A 125 2.97 4.55 -10.16
C LEU A 125 2.37 5.95 -10.22
N GLY A 126 2.69 6.70 -11.28
CA GLY A 126 2.18 8.05 -11.43
C GLY A 126 2.71 9.00 -10.37
N TYR A 127 3.95 8.82 -9.92
CA TYR A 127 4.55 9.68 -8.90
C TYR A 127 4.65 11.12 -9.41
N PRO A 128 4.15 12.10 -8.64
CA PRO A 128 4.20 13.50 -9.08
C PRO A 128 5.60 14.08 -8.84
N PHE A 129 6.43 14.10 -9.88
CA PHE A 129 7.76 14.67 -9.79
C PHE A 129 7.72 16.18 -9.67
N LEU A 130 6.69 16.80 -10.22
CA LEU A 130 6.51 18.25 -10.14
C LEU A 130 5.24 18.54 -9.37
N PRO A 131 5.25 19.54 -8.48
CA PRO A 131 4.02 19.91 -7.80
C PRO A 131 2.98 20.39 -8.82
N PRO A 132 1.69 20.21 -8.53
CA PRO A 132 0.66 20.73 -9.41
C PRO A 132 0.80 22.23 -9.57
N LYS A 133 0.50 22.72 -10.76
CA LYS A 133 0.47 24.15 -10.98
C LYS A 133 -0.68 24.78 -10.22
N LYS A 134 -0.43 25.95 -9.72
CA LYS A 134 -1.41 26.70 -8.93
C LYS A 134 -1.99 27.83 -9.72
#